data_e3a8ab0c50c39d18df301739b458b856
#
_entry.id   e3a8ab0c50c39d18df301739b458b856
#
_cell.length_a   1.000
_cell.length_b   1.000
_cell.length_c   1.000
_cell.angle_alpha   90.00
_cell.angle_beta   90.00
_cell.angle_gamma   90.00
#
_symmetry.space_group_name_H-M   'P 1'
#
loop_
_entity.id
_entity.type
_entity.pdbx_description
1 polymer ?
#
loop_
_entity_poly.entity_id
_entity_poly.type
_entity_poly.pdbx_seq_one_letter_code
_entity_poly.pdbx_strand_id
1 'polypeptide(L)'
;TQATPENIRKFHPNLIVNATGSGPLLPPINGLMDNIDKEGGNVYSILGMISHINDFPQDLEGKKIAVIGGGAVGLDVVEFFAARKADISIVEMMDQIGRDLDPVTKNDTKCMMKSHDVHQLTKTALLEVKADSFLVKGSEGEYELPFDYGFVCLGMRAKGQLYSQLLEAFSDDDVEVINIGDSQRARRIIDGTMEGRNILYHLSQKGYLD
;
A
#
# COMPACT_ATOMS: atom_id res chain seq x y z
N THR A 1 -10.66 20.73 -4.31
CA THR A 1 -9.55 21.60 -4.79
C THR A 1 -8.24 20.87 -4.50
N GLN A 2 -7.35 20.80 -5.47
CA GLN A 2 -6.02 20.25 -5.28
C GLN A 2 -5.17 21.25 -4.47
N ALA A 3 -4.43 20.75 -3.48
CA ALA A 3 -3.48 21.56 -2.73
C ALA A 3 -2.26 21.85 -3.62
N THR A 4 -2.00 23.13 -3.86
CA THR A 4 -0.80 23.64 -4.54
C THR A 4 -0.23 24.79 -3.71
N PRO A 5 1.07 25.13 -3.82
CA PRO A 5 1.65 26.26 -3.10
C PRO A 5 0.87 27.56 -3.32
N GLU A 6 0.41 27.83 -4.56
CA GLU A 6 -0.35 29.05 -4.90
C GLU A 6 -1.72 29.08 -4.21
N ASN A 7 -2.39 27.93 -4.11
CA ASN A 7 -3.68 27.84 -3.42
C ASN A 7 -3.53 27.97 -1.91
N ILE A 8 -2.45 27.42 -1.36
CA ILE A 8 -2.15 27.47 0.08
C ILE A 8 -1.79 28.91 0.50
N ARG A 9 -1.03 29.68 -0.31
CA ARG A 9 -0.69 31.09 -0.04
C ARG A 9 -1.92 31.97 0.20
N LYS A 10 -3.05 31.66 -0.43
CA LYS A 10 -4.31 32.43 -0.26
C LYS A 10 -4.87 32.38 1.15
N PHE A 11 -4.45 31.41 1.95
CA PHE A 11 -4.87 31.27 3.35
C PHE A 11 -3.95 31.99 4.34
N HIS A 12 -2.83 32.56 3.87
CA HIS A 12 -1.82 33.24 4.70
C HIS A 12 -1.41 32.41 5.94
N PRO A 13 -0.97 31.16 5.75
CA PRO A 13 -0.67 30.29 6.88
C PRO A 13 0.62 30.73 7.60
N ASN A 14 0.67 30.52 8.91
CA ASN A 14 1.90 30.57 9.70
C ASN A 14 2.55 29.18 9.80
N LEU A 15 1.73 28.13 9.65
CA LEU A 15 2.16 26.74 9.65
C LEU A 15 1.44 25.95 8.56
N ILE A 16 2.18 25.14 7.84
CA ILE A 16 1.64 24.17 6.88
C ILE A 16 1.98 22.76 7.37
N VAL A 17 0.96 21.92 7.53
CA VAL A 17 1.14 20.51 7.88
C VAL A 17 0.79 19.67 6.68
N ASN A 18 1.81 19.00 6.10
CA ASN A 18 1.61 18.03 5.03
C ASN A 18 1.35 16.63 5.62
N ALA A 19 0.15 16.11 5.39
CA ALA A 19 -0.29 14.77 5.81
C ALA A 19 -0.96 14.04 4.64
N THR A 20 -0.39 14.15 3.43
CA THR A 20 -0.99 13.64 2.18
C THR A 20 -0.84 12.13 1.98
N GLY A 21 -0.23 11.46 2.95
CA GLY A 21 -0.19 10.01 2.98
C GLY A 21 0.83 9.38 2.03
N SER A 22 0.58 8.11 1.73
CA SER A 22 1.40 7.28 0.85
C SER A 22 0.59 6.73 -0.33
N GLY A 23 1.27 6.13 -1.27
CA GLY A 23 0.68 5.39 -2.38
C GLY A 23 1.35 4.02 -2.54
N PRO A 24 0.77 3.12 -3.35
CA PRO A 24 1.38 1.82 -3.63
C PRO A 24 2.80 1.98 -4.17
N LEU A 25 3.71 1.14 -3.72
CA LEU A 25 5.04 1.01 -4.31
C LEU A 25 4.91 0.21 -5.60
N LEU A 26 5.14 0.85 -6.73
CA LEU A 26 5.10 0.27 -8.06
C LEU A 26 6.51 0.33 -8.68
N PRO A 27 7.34 -0.69 -8.47
CA PRO A 27 8.68 -0.75 -9.05
C PRO A 27 8.61 -0.93 -10.58
N PRO A 28 9.69 -0.68 -11.32
CA PRO A 28 9.74 -0.83 -12.77
C PRO A 28 9.81 -2.31 -13.18
N ILE A 29 8.75 -3.05 -12.89
CA ILE A 29 8.56 -4.45 -13.30
C ILE A 29 7.86 -4.45 -14.66
N ASN A 30 8.29 -5.34 -15.55
CA ASN A 30 7.77 -5.46 -16.90
C ASN A 30 6.24 -5.68 -16.89
N GLY A 31 5.51 -4.92 -17.70
CA GLY A 31 4.05 -4.99 -17.82
C GLY A 31 3.25 -4.46 -16.60
N LEU A 32 3.91 -4.10 -15.46
CA LEU A 32 3.19 -3.65 -14.26
C LEU A 32 2.37 -2.38 -14.54
N MET A 33 3.00 -1.34 -15.07
CA MET A 33 2.32 -0.06 -15.33
C MET A 33 1.30 -0.13 -16.47
N ASP A 34 1.42 -1.13 -17.33
CA ASP A 34 0.50 -1.35 -18.46
C ASP A 34 -0.78 -2.07 -18.03
N ASN A 35 -0.73 -2.83 -16.94
CA ASN A 35 -1.84 -3.69 -16.50
C ASN A 35 -2.49 -3.23 -15.19
N ILE A 36 -1.75 -2.57 -14.26
CA ILE A 36 -2.27 -2.25 -12.94
C ILE A 36 -3.34 -1.14 -12.97
N ASP A 37 -4.43 -1.37 -12.26
CA ASP A 37 -5.56 -0.42 -12.09
C ASP A 37 -6.13 0.10 -13.42
N LYS A 38 -6.12 -0.70 -14.48
CA LYS A 38 -6.71 -0.36 -15.76
C LYS A 38 -8.21 -0.60 -15.76
N GLU A 39 -8.95 0.28 -16.43
CA GLU A 39 -10.38 0.11 -16.64
C GLU A 39 -10.67 -1.22 -17.36
N GLY A 40 -11.53 -2.06 -16.76
CA GLY A 40 -11.83 -3.41 -17.25
C GLY A 40 -10.68 -4.43 -17.13
N GLY A 41 -9.56 -4.06 -16.49
CA GLY A 41 -8.46 -4.97 -16.19
C GLY A 41 -8.70 -5.79 -14.93
N ASN A 42 -7.87 -6.81 -14.72
CA ASN A 42 -7.96 -7.75 -13.60
C ASN A 42 -6.75 -7.67 -12.66
N VAL A 43 -5.89 -6.67 -12.83
CA VAL A 43 -4.71 -6.45 -11.98
C VAL A 43 -4.89 -5.18 -11.17
N TYR A 44 -4.79 -5.30 -9.85
CA TYR A 44 -5.08 -4.22 -8.93
C TYR A 44 -3.90 -3.91 -8.00
N SER A 45 -3.70 -2.62 -7.71
CA SER A 45 -3.03 -2.19 -6.50
C SER A 45 -3.98 -2.28 -5.31
N ILE A 46 -3.47 -2.10 -4.08
CA ILE A 46 -4.37 -2.04 -2.90
C ILE A 46 -5.37 -0.89 -3.00
N LEU A 47 -4.99 0.26 -3.54
CA LEU A 47 -5.91 1.39 -3.72
C LEU A 47 -6.93 1.11 -4.83
N GLY A 48 -6.51 0.48 -5.93
CA GLY A 48 -7.41 0.02 -6.98
C GLY A 48 -8.42 -0.99 -6.44
N MET A 49 -7.98 -1.98 -5.65
CA MET A 49 -8.87 -2.93 -4.98
C MET A 49 -9.90 -2.23 -4.09
N ILE A 50 -9.46 -1.30 -3.22
CA ILE A 50 -10.36 -0.57 -2.32
C ILE A 50 -11.39 0.25 -3.10
N SER A 51 -11.01 0.86 -4.22
CA SER A 51 -11.92 1.64 -5.08
C SER A 51 -13.00 0.78 -5.72
N HIS A 52 -12.75 -0.52 -5.91
CA HIS A 52 -13.64 -1.51 -6.52
C HIS A 52 -14.13 -2.57 -5.53
N ILE A 53 -14.00 -2.33 -4.22
CA ILE A 53 -14.23 -3.35 -3.19
C ILE A 53 -15.65 -3.96 -3.23
N ASN A 54 -16.64 -3.18 -3.65
CA ASN A 54 -18.04 -3.61 -3.76
C ASN A 54 -18.35 -4.32 -5.10
N ASP A 55 -17.44 -4.27 -6.07
CA ASP A 55 -17.62 -4.87 -7.38
C ASP A 55 -17.21 -6.36 -7.38
N PHE A 56 -16.41 -6.78 -6.38
CA PHE A 56 -16.03 -8.19 -6.24
C PHE A 56 -17.20 -9.04 -5.75
N PRO A 57 -17.48 -10.19 -6.41
CA PRO A 57 -18.52 -11.11 -6.00
C PRO A 57 -18.34 -11.60 -4.56
N GLN A 58 -19.46 -11.89 -3.86
CA GLN A 58 -19.42 -12.43 -2.49
C GLN A 58 -19.02 -13.91 -2.44
N ASP A 59 -19.24 -14.65 -3.51
CA ASP A 59 -18.80 -16.04 -3.69
C ASP A 59 -17.87 -16.10 -4.90
N LEU A 60 -16.64 -16.56 -4.67
CA LEU A 60 -15.57 -16.69 -5.65
C LEU A 60 -15.05 -18.13 -5.72
N GLU A 61 -15.93 -19.11 -5.38
CA GLU A 61 -15.58 -20.52 -5.49
C GLU A 61 -15.10 -20.87 -6.91
N GLY A 62 -13.92 -21.48 -7.01
CA GLY A 62 -13.27 -21.83 -8.28
C GLY A 62 -12.58 -20.65 -9.00
N LYS A 63 -12.61 -19.45 -8.44
CA LYS A 63 -11.85 -18.31 -8.96
C LYS A 63 -10.43 -18.27 -8.37
N LYS A 64 -9.47 -17.99 -9.22
CA LYS A 64 -8.05 -17.91 -8.85
C LYS A 64 -7.67 -16.47 -8.51
N ILE A 65 -7.10 -16.29 -7.34
CA ILE A 65 -6.57 -15.02 -6.86
C ILE A 65 -5.06 -15.15 -6.71
N ALA A 66 -4.30 -14.27 -7.35
CA ALA A 66 -2.87 -14.20 -7.17
C ALA A 66 -2.48 -12.90 -6.46
N VAL A 67 -1.79 -13.00 -5.33
CA VAL A 67 -1.35 -11.87 -4.51
C VAL A 67 0.18 -11.82 -4.51
N ILE A 68 0.76 -10.72 -4.97
CA ILE A 68 2.19 -10.46 -4.95
C ILE A 68 2.54 -9.60 -3.75
N GLY A 69 3.36 -10.13 -2.84
CA GLY A 69 3.80 -9.50 -1.61
C GLY A 69 3.13 -10.07 -0.37
N GLY A 70 3.92 -10.71 0.49
CA GLY A 70 3.49 -11.36 1.73
C GLY A 70 3.58 -10.45 2.97
N GLY A 71 3.57 -9.12 2.81
CA GLY A 71 3.46 -8.16 3.91
C GLY A 71 2.02 -7.97 4.39
N ALA A 72 1.81 -7.08 5.37
CA ALA A 72 0.49 -6.82 5.97
C ALA A 72 -0.59 -6.55 4.91
N VAL A 73 -0.31 -5.68 3.95
CA VAL A 73 -1.27 -5.31 2.89
C VAL A 73 -1.68 -6.50 2.02
N GLY A 74 -0.72 -7.35 1.63
CA GLY A 74 -1.04 -8.56 0.85
C GLY A 74 -1.86 -9.57 1.66
N LEU A 75 -1.61 -9.64 2.96
CA LEU A 75 -2.36 -10.51 3.86
C LEU A 75 -3.80 -10.03 4.09
N ASP A 76 -4.04 -8.71 4.14
CA ASP A 76 -5.39 -8.14 4.18
C ASP A 76 -6.17 -8.53 2.89
N VAL A 77 -5.51 -8.52 1.72
CA VAL A 77 -6.10 -8.98 0.47
C VAL A 77 -6.42 -10.47 0.53
N VAL A 78 -5.49 -11.30 1.03
CA VAL A 78 -5.72 -12.75 1.19
C VAL A 78 -6.92 -13.01 2.09
N GLU A 79 -7.03 -12.35 3.26
CA GLU A 79 -8.15 -12.50 4.19
C GLU A 79 -9.48 -12.13 3.54
N PHE A 80 -9.52 -11.01 2.81
CA PHE A 80 -10.72 -10.55 2.10
C PHE A 80 -11.24 -11.59 1.11
N PHE A 81 -10.35 -12.22 0.33
CA PHE A 81 -10.73 -13.20 -0.68
C PHE A 81 -10.92 -14.61 -0.12
N ALA A 82 -10.22 -14.98 0.94
CA ALA A 82 -10.42 -16.24 1.66
C ALA A 82 -11.84 -16.36 2.23
N ALA A 83 -12.37 -15.28 2.80
CA ALA A 83 -13.75 -15.20 3.26
C ALA A 83 -14.79 -15.41 2.13
N ARG A 84 -14.37 -15.32 0.85
CA ARG A 84 -15.19 -15.50 -0.36
C ARG A 84 -14.95 -16.83 -1.07
N LYS A 85 -14.24 -17.76 -0.44
CA LYS A 85 -13.91 -19.11 -0.93
C LYS A 85 -13.08 -19.14 -2.23
N ALA A 86 -12.28 -18.13 -2.49
CA ALA A 86 -11.40 -18.10 -3.65
C ALA A 86 -10.24 -19.10 -3.49
N ASP A 87 -9.71 -19.59 -4.61
CA ASP A 87 -8.44 -20.31 -4.68
C ASP A 87 -7.28 -19.28 -4.72
N ILE A 88 -6.53 -19.19 -3.62
CA ILE A 88 -5.59 -18.08 -3.41
C ILE A 88 -4.14 -18.58 -3.44
N SER A 89 -3.32 -17.92 -4.25
CA SER A 89 -1.86 -18.05 -4.23
C SER A 89 -1.24 -16.73 -3.78
N ILE A 90 -0.40 -16.77 -2.74
CA ILE A 90 0.39 -15.62 -2.28
C ILE A 90 1.87 -15.83 -2.57
N VAL A 91 2.46 -14.86 -3.27
CA VAL A 91 3.86 -14.87 -3.71
C VAL A 91 4.68 -13.93 -2.84
N GLU A 92 5.77 -14.43 -2.26
CA GLU A 92 6.68 -13.63 -1.45
C GLU A 92 8.14 -13.91 -1.85
N MET A 93 8.89 -12.85 -2.13
CA MET A 93 10.29 -12.96 -2.53
C MET A 93 11.19 -13.46 -1.37
N MET A 94 10.83 -13.10 -0.15
CA MET A 94 11.54 -13.54 1.05
C MET A 94 11.16 -14.98 1.41
N ASP A 95 11.87 -15.55 2.37
CA ASP A 95 11.65 -16.90 2.87
C ASP A 95 10.43 -17.03 3.80
N GLN A 96 9.80 -15.91 4.17
CA GLN A 96 8.72 -15.88 5.14
C GLN A 96 7.67 -14.82 4.82
N ILE A 97 6.40 -15.24 4.80
CA ILE A 97 5.22 -14.38 4.74
C ILE A 97 4.97 -13.77 6.12
N GLY A 98 4.51 -12.52 6.17
CA GLY A 98 4.22 -11.80 7.41
C GLY A 98 5.45 -11.54 8.28
N ARG A 99 6.62 -11.35 7.68
CA ARG A 99 7.89 -11.19 8.39
C ARG A 99 7.85 -10.08 9.44
N ASP A 100 7.24 -8.95 9.09
CA ASP A 100 7.21 -7.74 9.91
C ASP A 100 5.97 -7.62 10.81
N LEU A 101 5.13 -8.67 10.86
CA LEU A 101 4.00 -8.74 11.76
C LEU A 101 4.44 -9.07 13.20
N ASP A 102 3.67 -8.58 14.16
CA ASP A 102 3.83 -9.01 15.55
C ASP A 102 3.45 -10.50 15.72
N PRO A 103 3.94 -11.17 16.78
CA PRO A 103 3.76 -12.62 16.96
C PRO A 103 2.29 -13.08 17.00
N VAL A 104 1.38 -12.26 17.54
CA VAL A 104 -0.05 -12.61 17.65
C VAL A 104 -0.68 -12.59 16.27
N THR A 105 -0.60 -11.45 15.57
CA THR A 105 -1.12 -11.28 14.20
C THR A 105 -0.53 -12.32 13.25
N LYS A 106 0.78 -12.61 13.39
CA LYS A 106 1.45 -13.64 12.58
C LYS A 106 0.88 -15.03 12.77
N ASN A 107 0.56 -15.40 14.02
CA ASN A 107 -0.04 -16.70 14.32
C ASN A 107 -1.46 -16.78 13.74
N ASP A 108 -2.27 -15.74 13.92
CA ASP A 108 -3.64 -15.68 13.40
C ASP A 108 -3.67 -15.76 11.88
N THR A 109 -2.81 -14.99 11.21
CA THR A 109 -2.65 -15.04 9.74
C THR A 109 -2.25 -16.44 9.27
N LYS A 110 -1.32 -17.10 9.96
CA LYS A 110 -0.91 -18.46 9.63
C LYS A 110 -2.07 -19.46 9.77
N CYS A 111 -2.86 -19.34 10.84
CA CYS A 111 -4.06 -20.16 11.04
C CYS A 111 -5.10 -19.92 9.94
N MET A 112 -5.36 -18.67 9.59
CA MET A 112 -6.27 -18.26 8.53
C MET A 112 -5.83 -18.84 7.17
N MET A 113 -4.58 -18.64 6.76
CA MET A 113 -4.05 -19.18 5.51
C MET A 113 -4.17 -20.71 5.44
N LYS A 114 -3.93 -21.39 6.58
CA LYS A 114 -4.06 -22.85 6.64
C LYS A 114 -5.53 -23.30 6.56
N SER A 115 -6.45 -22.62 7.20
CA SER A 115 -7.88 -22.98 7.20
C SER A 115 -8.57 -22.78 5.85
N HIS A 116 -7.98 -21.95 4.99
CA HIS A 116 -8.46 -21.65 3.64
C HIS A 116 -7.57 -22.21 2.52
N ASP A 117 -6.66 -23.12 2.86
CA ASP A 117 -5.75 -23.80 1.92
C ASP A 117 -4.99 -22.84 0.98
N VAL A 118 -4.57 -21.67 1.50
CA VAL A 118 -3.83 -20.67 0.72
C VAL A 118 -2.47 -21.20 0.29
N HIS A 119 -2.22 -21.17 -1.02
CA HIS A 119 -0.94 -21.58 -1.62
C HIS A 119 0.14 -20.54 -1.35
N GLN A 120 1.15 -20.89 -0.56
CA GLN A 120 2.22 -19.98 -0.13
C GLN A 120 3.48 -20.23 -0.98
N LEU A 121 3.81 -19.28 -1.86
CA LEU A 121 4.95 -19.32 -2.77
C LEU A 121 6.05 -18.38 -2.26
N THR A 122 6.81 -18.84 -1.26
CA THR A 122 7.95 -18.09 -0.71
C THR A 122 9.21 -18.26 -1.58
N LYS A 123 10.22 -17.39 -1.40
CA LYS A 123 11.43 -17.32 -2.22
C LYS A 123 11.13 -17.24 -3.72
N THR A 124 10.01 -16.58 -4.03
CA THR A 124 9.49 -16.46 -5.39
C THR A 124 9.34 -15.00 -5.75
N ALA A 125 10.03 -14.57 -6.80
CA ALA A 125 10.06 -13.19 -7.26
C ALA A 125 9.11 -12.95 -8.44
N LEU A 126 8.42 -11.83 -8.48
CA LEU A 126 7.67 -11.36 -9.64
C LEU A 126 8.64 -10.82 -10.70
N LEU A 127 8.53 -11.31 -11.94
CA LEU A 127 9.34 -10.86 -13.08
C LEU A 127 8.54 -9.99 -14.06
N GLU A 128 7.29 -10.36 -14.33
CA GLU A 128 6.42 -9.68 -15.30
C GLU A 128 4.97 -9.76 -14.86
N VAL A 129 4.22 -8.72 -15.19
CA VAL A 129 2.76 -8.62 -14.99
C VAL A 129 2.08 -8.66 -16.34
N LYS A 130 1.22 -9.67 -16.56
CA LYS A 130 0.34 -9.78 -17.72
C LYS A 130 -1.11 -9.50 -17.31
N ALA A 131 -2.01 -9.47 -18.26
CA ALA A 131 -3.42 -9.16 -17.99
C ALA A 131 -4.14 -10.27 -17.18
N ASP A 132 -3.68 -11.51 -17.26
CA ASP A 132 -4.32 -12.70 -16.70
C ASP A 132 -3.35 -13.66 -15.99
N SER A 133 -2.07 -13.29 -15.90
CA SER A 133 -1.04 -14.10 -15.24
C SER A 133 0.13 -13.24 -14.74
N PHE A 134 0.85 -13.77 -13.75
CA PHE A 134 2.14 -13.25 -13.31
C PHE A 134 3.23 -14.21 -13.75
N LEU A 135 4.28 -13.73 -14.43
CA LEU A 135 5.51 -14.50 -14.59
C LEU A 135 6.32 -14.38 -13.31
N VAL A 136 6.56 -15.48 -12.67
CA VAL A 136 7.30 -15.54 -11.39
C VAL A 136 8.48 -16.47 -11.48
N LYS A 137 9.48 -16.28 -10.61
CA LYS A 137 10.67 -17.10 -10.51
C LYS A 137 10.82 -17.66 -9.10
N GLY A 138 10.61 -18.95 -8.96
CA GLY A 138 10.85 -19.71 -7.75
C GLY A 138 12.16 -20.50 -7.79
N SER A 139 12.32 -21.44 -6.86
CA SER A 139 13.52 -22.29 -6.74
C SER A 139 13.71 -23.24 -7.95
N GLU A 140 12.62 -23.63 -8.60
CA GLU A 140 12.64 -24.58 -9.73
C GLU A 140 12.69 -23.90 -11.10
N GLY A 141 12.72 -22.56 -11.13
CA GLY A 141 12.77 -21.77 -12.35
C GLY A 141 11.62 -20.79 -12.50
N GLU A 142 11.41 -20.35 -13.73
CA GLU A 142 10.37 -19.38 -14.10
C GLU A 142 9.09 -20.12 -14.54
N TYR A 143 7.95 -19.64 -14.09
CA TYR A 143 6.65 -20.16 -14.48
C TYR A 143 5.56 -19.09 -14.44
N GLU A 144 4.49 -19.32 -15.17
CA GLU A 144 3.30 -18.45 -15.15
C GLU A 144 2.35 -18.86 -14.03
N LEU A 145 1.88 -17.88 -13.27
CA LEU A 145 0.84 -18.04 -12.26
C LEU A 145 -0.44 -17.37 -12.78
N PRO A 146 -1.39 -18.14 -13.33
CA PRO A 146 -2.62 -17.60 -13.87
C PRO A 146 -3.59 -17.20 -12.77
N PHE A 147 -4.41 -16.16 -13.04
CA PHE A 147 -5.43 -15.68 -12.12
C PHE A 147 -6.68 -15.14 -12.84
N ASP A 148 -7.81 -15.09 -12.12
CA ASP A 148 -8.98 -14.31 -12.48
C ASP A 148 -8.83 -12.87 -11.97
N TYR A 149 -8.19 -12.68 -10.79
CA TYR A 149 -7.84 -11.38 -10.22
C TYR A 149 -6.42 -11.42 -9.65
N GLY A 150 -5.59 -10.47 -10.05
CA GLY A 150 -4.21 -10.32 -9.59
C GLY A 150 -4.04 -9.06 -8.73
N PHE A 151 -3.29 -9.17 -7.63
CA PHE A 151 -3.04 -8.06 -6.71
C PHE A 151 -1.55 -7.85 -6.50
N VAL A 152 -1.09 -6.60 -6.66
CA VAL A 152 0.31 -6.24 -6.47
C VAL A 152 0.45 -5.39 -5.21
N CYS A 153 0.97 -6.02 -4.13
CA CYS A 153 1.04 -5.50 -2.77
C CYS A 153 2.50 -5.40 -2.29
N LEU A 154 3.35 -4.70 -3.04
CA LEU A 154 4.79 -4.59 -2.77
C LEU A 154 5.16 -3.53 -1.71
N GLY A 155 4.16 -3.05 -0.98
CA GLY A 155 4.30 -2.05 0.06
C GLY A 155 3.78 -0.67 -0.35
N MET A 156 4.06 0.32 0.51
CA MET A 156 3.61 1.70 0.35
C MET A 156 4.79 2.65 0.33
N ARG A 157 4.69 3.72 -0.46
CA ARG A 157 5.70 4.77 -0.58
C ARG A 157 5.12 6.13 -0.25
N ALA A 158 5.81 6.88 0.59
CA ALA A 158 5.45 8.26 0.93
C ALA A 158 5.29 9.15 -0.32
N LYS A 159 4.24 9.99 -0.33
CA LYS A 159 4.00 11.01 -1.36
C LYS A 159 4.71 12.31 -0.97
N GLY A 160 6.03 12.38 -1.19
CA GLY A 160 6.87 13.51 -0.76
C GLY A 160 6.88 14.72 -1.70
N GLN A 161 6.30 14.62 -2.90
CA GLN A 161 6.43 15.67 -3.93
C GLN A 161 5.85 17.02 -3.47
N LEU A 162 4.64 17.02 -2.90
CA LEU A 162 4.00 18.25 -2.41
C LEU A 162 4.82 18.88 -1.28
N TYR A 163 5.35 18.07 -0.36
CA TYR A 163 6.19 18.57 0.73
C TYR A 163 7.43 19.30 0.21
N SER A 164 8.14 18.72 -0.78
CA SER A 164 9.30 19.36 -1.39
C SER A 164 8.92 20.68 -2.08
N GLN A 165 7.80 20.70 -2.81
CA GLN A 165 7.28 21.92 -3.45
C GLN A 165 6.91 23.00 -2.42
N LEU A 166 6.34 22.61 -1.27
CA LEU A 166 6.00 23.54 -0.20
C LEU A 166 7.25 24.13 0.47
N LEU A 167 8.26 23.30 0.76
CA LEU A 167 9.53 23.78 1.31
C LEU A 167 10.19 24.80 0.40
N GLU A 168 10.22 24.55 -0.91
CA GLU A 168 10.79 25.48 -1.89
C GLU A 168 9.98 26.77 -2.00
N ALA A 169 8.64 26.65 -2.12
CA ALA A 169 7.76 27.78 -2.34
C ALA A 169 7.64 28.73 -1.14
N PHE A 170 7.87 28.24 0.07
CA PHE A 170 7.76 29.02 1.32
C PHE A 170 9.13 29.24 2.00
N SER A 171 10.25 29.00 1.27
CA SER A 171 11.62 29.15 1.82
C SER A 171 11.95 30.54 2.34
N ASP A 172 11.40 31.57 1.70
CA ASP A 172 11.65 33.00 2.03
C ASP A 172 10.53 33.60 2.90
N ASP A 173 9.52 32.83 3.24
CA ASP A 173 8.38 33.25 4.05
C ASP A 173 8.60 32.86 5.52
N ASP A 174 8.02 33.60 6.47
CA ASP A 174 7.95 33.21 7.88
C ASP A 174 6.84 32.17 8.08
N VAL A 175 6.96 31.05 7.35
CA VAL A 175 6.00 29.94 7.34
C VAL A 175 6.73 28.64 7.63
N GLU A 176 6.31 27.95 8.66
CA GLU A 176 6.86 26.62 8.95
C GLU A 176 6.14 25.55 8.14
N VAL A 177 6.89 24.61 7.56
CA VAL A 177 6.34 23.45 6.82
C VAL A 177 6.73 22.16 7.52
N ILE A 178 5.75 21.40 8.02
CA ILE A 178 5.94 20.13 8.72
C ILE A 178 5.36 18.99 7.87
N ASN A 179 6.07 17.87 7.85
CA ASN A 179 5.62 16.65 7.17
C ASN A 179 5.38 15.54 8.21
N ILE A 180 4.19 14.92 8.21
CA ILE A 180 3.78 13.93 9.20
C ILE A 180 3.11 12.70 8.58
N GLY A 181 3.01 11.64 9.36
CA GLY A 181 2.34 10.39 8.98
C GLY A 181 3.00 9.72 7.77
N ASP A 182 2.21 9.06 6.99
CA ASP A 182 2.68 8.29 5.84
C ASP A 182 3.26 9.14 4.70
N SER A 183 3.00 10.44 4.69
CA SER A 183 3.65 11.37 3.76
C SER A 183 5.14 11.57 4.06
N GLN A 184 5.56 11.31 5.29
CA GLN A 184 6.96 11.28 5.69
C GLN A 184 7.56 9.88 5.44
N ARG A 185 6.87 8.85 5.94
CA ARG A 185 7.24 7.45 5.80
C ARG A 185 6.02 6.58 6.08
N ALA A 186 5.71 5.66 5.18
CA ALA A 186 4.63 4.70 5.39
C ALA A 186 4.92 3.81 6.60
N ARG A 187 4.00 3.83 7.59
CA ARG A 187 4.11 3.14 8.89
C ARG A 187 2.72 2.73 9.40
N ARG A 188 2.58 2.55 10.71
CA ARG A 188 1.31 2.21 11.34
C ARG A 188 0.48 3.47 11.63
N ILE A 189 -0.82 3.30 11.74
CA ILE A 189 -1.76 4.39 12.10
C ILE A 189 -1.35 5.08 13.39
N ILE A 190 -0.84 4.35 14.38
CA ILE A 190 -0.39 4.89 15.67
C ILE A 190 0.72 5.93 15.51
N ASP A 191 1.66 5.70 14.58
CA ASP A 191 2.77 6.62 14.32
C ASP A 191 2.24 7.98 13.82
N GLY A 192 1.34 7.95 12.82
CA GLY A 192 0.70 9.17 12.31
C GLY A 192 -0.17 9.90 13.35
N THR A 193 -0.88 9.14 14.19
CA THR A 193 -1.69 9.71 15.29
C THR A 193 -0.81 10.40 16.33
N MET A 194 0.32 9.80 16.69
CA MET A 194 1.27 10.38 17.64
C MET A 194 1.94 11.64 17.05
N GLU A 195 2.33 11.61 15.79
CA GLU A 195 2.91 12.78 15.12
C GLU A 195 1.90 13.92 15.03
N GLY A 196 0.64 13.63 14.66
CA GLY A 196 -0.44 14.62 14.67
C GLY A 196 -0.69 15.25 16.05
N ARG A 197 -0.66 14.43 17.12
CA ARG A 197 -0.77 14.93 18.48
C ARG A 197 0.42 15.81 18.88
N ASN A 198 1.62 15.47 18.44
CA ASN A 198 2.84 16.20 18.75
C ASN A 198 2.86 17.60 18.10
N ILE A 199 2.09 17.84 17.04
CA ILE A 199 1.95 19.18 16.45
C ILE A 199 1.40 20.19 17.48
N LEU A 200 0.41 19.80 18.27
CA LEU A 200 -0.15 20.66 19.33
C LEU A 200 0.92 21.05 20.36
N TYR A 201 1.75 20.09 20.74
CA TYR A 201 2.88 20.35 21.63
C TYR A 201 3.91 21.29 20.98
N HIS A 202 4.23 21.07 19.73
CA HIS A 202 5.14 21.92 18.95
C HIS A 202 4.63 23.36 18.85
N LEU A 203 3.33 23.55 18.55
CA LEU A 203 2.69 24.86 18.50
C LEU A 203 2.69 25.57 19.85
N SER A 204 2.44 24.83 20.94
CA SER A 204 2.52 25.38 22.30
C SER A 204 3.94 25.85 22.65
N GLN A 205 4.96 25.09 22.30
CA GLN A 205 6.36 25.46 22.54
C GLN A 205 6.79 26.72 21.76
N LYS A 206 6.17 26.97 20.62
CA LYS A 206 6.41 28.17 19.79
C LYS A 206 5.52 29.37 20.14
N GLY A 207 4.63 29.22 21.13
CA GLY A 207 3.75 30.31 21.57
C GLY A 207 2.59 30.60 20.60
N TYR A 208 2.24 29.63 19.72
CA TYR A 208 1.07 29.75 18.84
C TYR A 208 -0.24 29.31 19.52
N LEU A 209 -0.15 28.64 20.68
CA LEU A 209 -1.28 28.24 21.51
C LEU A 209 -1.10 28.81 22.91
N ASP A 210 -2.12 29.54 23.41
CA ASP A 210 -2.22 30.04 24.78
C ASP A 210 -2.55 28.88 25.77
#